data_cf346652b2326021ed1c0ce407484551
#
_entry.id   cf346652b2326021ed1c0ce407484551
#
_cell.length_a   1.000
_cell.length_b   1.000
_cell.length_c   1.000
_cell.angle_alpha   90.00
_cell.angle_beta   90.00
_cell.angle_gamma   90.00
#
_symmetry.space_group_name_H-M   'P 1'
#
loop_
_entity.id
_entity.type
_entity.pdbx_description
1 polymer ?
#
loop_
_entity_poly.entity_id
_entity_poly.type
_entity_poly.pdbx_seq_one_letter_code
_entity_poly.pdbx_strand_id
1 'polypeptide(L)'
;MTKELKINENELQNQEIPIYASMGMFIIDEIHFPDKTSVHDIFGGGGSFTIVGSRMVLTRKESKKAGWIVDIGSDCPQEILDELERWNTGAVMRYDNSRFCTRGWNMYGDNDFRSFKYLTPKKRIDIPDLIENKHLLLSKSYHLLCSPERCVNLLNQMTILRHNDVPMIVWEPIPDECTPENLDECLAILDKVDVLSPNAAEAAAFFNENEPATIEECERIAFKFAKYTIKNGSKSGVVLRCGKLGCFIVNSDKSFQKWFPAYHNPKYDDFKVVDPTGAGNTFIGAFCTGFILSDKDWDCA
;
A
#
# COMPACT_ATOMS: atom_id res chain seq x y z
N MET A 1 -10.47 -8.03 29.00
CA MET A 1 -9.19 -7.92 29.77
C MET A 1 -8.06 -8.15 28.78
N THR A 2 -7.55 -7.10 28.19
CA THR A 2 -6.37 -7.13 27.30
C THR A 2 -5.14 -7.33 28.19
N LYS A 3 -4.51 -8.50 28.11
CA LYS A 3 -3.19 -8.71 28.71
C LYS A 3 -2.23 -7.72 28.06
N GLU A 4 -1.61 -6.87 28.89
CA GLU A 4 -0.49 -6.04 28.45
C GLU A 4 0.55 -6.94 27.76
N LEU A 5 0.76 -6.72 26.49
CA LEU A 5 1.83 -7.37 25.75
C LEU A 5 3.15 -6.72 26.22
N LYS A 6 3.77 -7.25 27.26
CA LYS A 6 5.16 -6.91 27.55
C LYS A 6 6.04 -7.50 26.44
N ILE A 7 6.49 -6.63 25.54
CA ILE A 7 7.47 -7.01 24.53
C ILE A 7 8.78 -7.29 25.31
N ASN A 8 9.15 -8.55 25.37
CA ASN A 8 10.39 -8.94 25.99
C ASN A 8 11.52 -8.62 25.01
N GLU A 9 12.40 -7.70 25.34
CA GLU A 9 13.55 -7.30 24.51
C GLU A 9 14.42 -8.51 24.09
N ASN A 10 14.45 -9.56 24.90
CA ASN A 10 15.18 -10.80 24.58
C ASN A 10 14.55 -11.59 23.42
N GLU A 11 13.26 -11.41 23.11
CA GLU A 11 12.61 -12.06 21.96
C GLU A 11 12.93 -11.40 20.63
N LEU A 12 13.45 -10.18 20.66
CA LEU A 12 13.84 -9.39 19.48
C LEU A 12 15.34 -9.51 19.14
N GLN A 13 16.15 -10.20 19.97
CA GLN A 13 17.61 -10.19 19.90
C GLN A 13 18.23 -10.62 18.56
N ASN A 14 17.44 -11.18 17.62
CA ASN A 14 17.93 -11.59 16.30
C ASN A 14 17.03 -11.17 15.13
N GLN A 15 16.00 -10.33 15.36
CA GLN A 15 15.11 -9.89 14.30
C GLN A 15 15.27 -8.40 14.03
N GLU A 16 15.54 -8.04 12.79
CA GLU A 16 15.65 -6.65 12.38
C GLU A 16 14.26 -6.00 12.34
N ILE A 17 14.10 -4.87 13.05
CA ILE A 17 12.85 -4.11 13.03
C ILE A 17 12.73 -3.43 11.66
N PRO A 18 11.63 -3.67 10.92
CA PRO A 18 11.45 -3.08 9.61
C PRO A 18 11.32 -1.55 9.68
N ILE A 19 11.83 -0.89 8.65
CA ILE A 19 11.57 0.52 8.39
C ILE A 19 10.15 0.68 7.84
N TYR A 20 9.76 -0.26 6.98
CA TYR A 20 8.45 -0.30 6.33
C TYR A 20 7.82 -1.67 6.48
N ALA A 21 6.51 -1.71 6.76
CA ALA A 21 5.73 -2.94 6.72
C ALA A 21 4.46 -2.77 5.88
N SER A 22 4.15 -3.77 5.07
CA SER A 22 2.89 -3.86 4.34
C SER A 22 1.92 -4.79 5.06
N MET A 23 0.68 -4.34 5.21
CA MET A 23 -0.46 -5.20 5.58
C MET A 23 -1.29 -5.64 4.37
N GLY A 24 -0.78 -5.41 3.16
CA GLY A 24 -1.36 -5.94 1.93
C GLY A 24 -1.06 -7.43 1.78
N MET A 25 -1.98 -8.14 1.14
CA MET A 25 -1.81 -9.57 0.86
C MET A 25 -0.82 -9.80 -0.28
N PHE A 26 -0.13 -10.95 -0.23
CA PHE A 26 0.41 -11.63 -1.38
C PHE A 26 -0.73 -12.38 -2.09
N ILE A 27 -0.79 -12.26 -3.41
CA ILE A 27 -1.81 -12.90 -4.27
C ILE A 27 -1.10 -13.50 -5.47
N ILE A 28 -1.58 -14.63 -5.95
CA ILE A 28 -1.20 -15.17 -7.27
C ILE A 28 -2.31 -14.80 -8.23
N ASP A 29 -1.97 -14.01 -9.25
CA ASP A 29 -2.94 -13.49 -10.21
C ASP A 29 -2.98 -14.29 -11.52
N GLU A 30 -4.15 -14.29 -12.13
CA GLU A 30 -4.39 -14.66 -13.52
C GLU A 30 -4.81 -13.41 -14.28
N ILE A 31 -4.21 -13.18 -15.45
CA ILE A 31 -4.56 -12.05 -16.32
C ILE A 31 -5.24 -12.60 -17.57
N HIS A 32 -6.44 -12.14 -17.82
CA HIS A 32 -7.28 -12.50 -18.95
C HIS A 32 -7.44 -11.32 -19.90
N PHE A 33 -7.41 -11.58 -21.18
CA PHE A 33 -7.62 -10.61 -22.25
C PHE A 33 -8.74 -11.11 -23.17
N PRO A 34 -9.49 -10.21 -23.82
CA PRO A 34 -10.59 -10.60 -24.72
C PRO A 34 -10.11 -11.43 -25.92
N ASP A 35 -8.94 -11.12 -26.44
CA ASP A 35 -8.41 -11.57 -27.73
C ASP A 35 -7.04 -12.27 -27.64
N LYS A 36 -6.53 -12.52 -26.43
CA LYS A 36 -5.20 -13.13 -26.21
C LYS A 36 -5.28 -14.30 -25.25
N THR A 37 -4.25 -15.13 -25.28
CA THR A 37 -4.07 -16.19 -24.29
C THR A 37 -3.91 -15.59 -22.90
N SER A 38 -4.63 -16.13 -21.92
CA SER A 38 -4.52 -15.76 -20.51
C SER A 38 -3.14 -16.10 -19.97
N VAL A 39 -2.66 -15.30 -19.04
CA VAL A 39 -1.40 -15.54 -18.33
C VAL A 39 -1.74 -15.91 -16.89
N HIS A 40 -1.09 -16.95 -16.38
CA HIS A 40 -1.37 -17.52 -15.06
C HIS A 40 -0.13 -17.47 -14.18
N ASP A 41 -0.33 -17.64 -12.87
CA ASP A 41 0.73 -17.73 -11.88
C ASP A 41 1.66 -16.51 -11.86
N ILE A 42 1.05 -15.32 -11.85
CA ILE A 42 1.76 -14.04 -11.82
C ILE A 42 1.72 -13.47 -10.40
N PHE A 43 2.79 -12.76 -10.02
CA PHE A 43 2.78 -11.98 -8.79
C PHE A 43 1.65 -10.95 -8.81
N GLY A 44 0.85 -10.96 -7.76
CA GLY A 44 -0.24 -10.04 -7.54
C GLY A 44 -0.35 -9.61 -6.08
N GLY A 45 -1.35 -8.78 -5.83
CA GLY A 45 -1.64 -8.23 -4.52
C GLY A 45 -0.86 -6.98 -4.17
N GLY A 46 -1.54 -6.04 -3.52
CA GLY A 46 -0.94 -4.77 -3.10
C GLY A 46 0.29 -4.96 -2.21
N GLY A 47 0.30 -6.00 -1.35
CA GLY A 47 1.44 -6.32 -0.50
C GLY A 47 2.72 -6.58 -1.28
N SER A 48 2.66 -7.41 -2.32
CA SER A 48 3.81 -7.76 -3.15
C SER A 48 4.43 -6.54 -3.81
N PHE A 49 3.61 -5.71 -4.45
CA PHE A 49 4.09 -4.53 -5.18
C PHE A 49 4.63 -3.45 -4.26
N THR A 50 4.00 -3.21 -3.11
CA THR A 50 4.50 -2.21 -2.16
C THR A 50 5.84 -2.62 -1.56
N ILE A 51 6.04 -3.91 -1.30
CA ILE A 51 7.33 -4.44 -0.84
C ILE A 51 8.43 -4.28 -1.89
N VAL A 52 8.13 -4.55 -3.16
CA VAL A 52 9.07 -4.28 -4.26
C VAL A 52 9.46 -2.80 -4.28
N GLY A 53 8.48 -1.89 -4.18
CA GLY A 53 8.73 -0.45 -4.12
C GLY A 53 9.63 -0.05 -2.95
N SER A 54 9.32 -0.53 -1.75
CA SER A 54 10.15 -0.31 -0.56
C SER A 54 11.59 -0.81 -0.76
N ARG A 55 11.73 -2.02 -1.30
CA ARG A 55 13.04 -2.63 -1.57
C ARG A 55 13.87 -1.84 -2.58
N MET A 56 13.24 -1.15 -3.54
CA MET A 56 13.95 -0.30 -4.51
C MET A 56 14.64 0.90 -3.86
N VAL A 57 14.06 1.44 -2.79
CA VAL A 57 14.62 2.57 -2.03
C VAL A 57 15.68 2.10 -1.02
N LEU A 58 15.46 0.95 -0.42
CA LEU A 58 16.42 0.35 0.51
C LEU A 58 17.66 -0.17 -0.22
N THR A 59 18.81 -0.05 0.40
CA THR A 59 20.02 -0.69 -0.12
C THR A 59 19.88 -2.22 -0.08
N ARG A 60 20.67 -2.92 -0.89
CA ARG A 60 20.67 -4.40 -0.89
C ARG A 60 20.94 -4.99 0.51
N LYS A 61 21.71 -4.30 1.35
CA LYS A 61 22.00 -4.72 2.72
C LYS A 61 20.83 -4.51 3.66
N GLU A 62 19.96 -3.57 3.35
CA GLU A 62 18.81 -3.18 4.17
C GLU A 62 17.49 -3.73 3.67
N SER A 63 17.49 -4.51 2.58
CA SER A 63 16.27 -5.04 1.96
C SER A 63 15.36 -5.82 2.93
N LYS A 64 15.94 -6.44 3.97
CA LYS A 64 15.20 -7.10 5.05
C LYS A 64 14.40 -6.15 5.94
N LYS A 65 14.67 -4.83 5.87
CA LYS A 65 13.86 -3.81 6.55
C LYS A 65 12.53 -3.50 5.84
N ALA A 66 12.27 -4.11 4.68
CA ALA A 66 10.94 -4.17 4.05
C ALA A 66 10.21 -5.42 4.56
N GLY A 67 9.35 -5.24 5.56
CA GLY A 67 8.68 -6.32 6.30
C GLY A 67 7.28 -6.62 5.77
N TRP A 68 6.89 -7.88 5.72
CA TRP A 68 5.55 -8.32 5.37
C TRP A 68 5.30 -9.77 5.69
N ILE A 69 4.05 -10.22 5.59
CA ILE A 69 3.67 -11.61 5.77
C ILE A 69 3.23 -12.18 4.43
N VAL A 70 3.74 -13.37 4.11
CA VAL A 70 3.44 -14.09 2.87
C VAL A 70 2.77 -15.40 3.20
N ASP A 71 1.48 -15.51 2.88
CA ASP A 71 0.71 -16.74 3.09
C ASP A 71 0.84 -17.66 1.87
N ILE A 72 1.50 -18.78 2.05
CA ILE A 72 1.78 -19.79 1.03
C ILE A 72 0.81 -20.96 1.19
N GLY A 73 0.01 -21.22 0.16
CA GLY A 73 -0.86 -22.38 0.07
C GLY A 73 -0.19 -23.55 -0.64
N SER A 74 -0.91 -24.68 -0.70
CA SER A 74 -0.43 -25.95 -1.29
C SER A 74 -0.18 -25.89 -2.80
N ASP A 75 -0.68 -24.86 -3.48
CA ASP A 75 -0.63 -24.68 -4.93
C ASP A 75 0.35 -23.57 -5.39
N CYS A 76 1.24 -23.12 -4.51
CA CYS A 76 2.21 -22.07 -4.84
C CYS A 76 3.27 -22.64 -5.79
N PRO A 77 3.46 -22.04 -6.99
CA PRO A 77 4.50 -22.46 -7.92
C PRO A 77 5.91 -22.24 -7.35
N GLN A 78 6.83 -23.15 -7.64
CA GLN A 78 8.21 -23.06 -7.15
C GLN A 78 8.91 -21.81 -7.67
N GLU A 79 8.64 -21.41 -8.90
CA GLU A 79 9.21 -20.20 -9.51
C GLU A 79 8.85 -18.93 -8.74
N ILE A 80 7.63 -18.88 -8.17
CA ILE A 80 7.20 -17.77 -7.29
C ILE A 80 7.96 -17.80 -5.96
N LEU A 81 8.13 -18.98 -5.36
CA LEU A 81 8.91 -19.12 -4.12
C LEU A 81 10.37 -18.69 -4.33
N ASP A 82 10.99 -19.13 -5.42
CA ASP A 82 12.36 -18.78 -5.78
C ASP A 82 12.52 -17.25 -5.99
N GLU A 83 11.50 -16.59 -6.56
CA GLU A 83 11.52 -15.15 -6.75
C GLU A 83 11.36 -14.40 -5.43
N LEU A 84 10.45 -14.84 -4.56
CA LEU A 84 10.28 -14.27 -3.21
C LEU A 84 11.60 -14.35 -2.42
N GLU A 85 12.31 -15.46 -2.52
CA GLU A 85 13.62 -15.64 -1.90
C GLU A 85 14.67 -14.68 -2.48
N ARG A 86 14.69 -14.51 -3.82
CA ARG A 86 15.58 -13.56 -4.51
C ARG A 86 15.34 -12.11 -4.13
N TRP A 87 14.11 -11.74 -3.77
CA TRP A 87 13.83 -10.39 -3.27
C TRP A 87 14.55 -10.10 -1.96
N ASN A 88 14.84 -11.12 -1.16
CA ASN A 88 15.58 -11.03 0.09
C ASN A 88 15.05 -9.95 1.04
N THR A 89 13.72 -9.88 1.16
CA THR A 89 13.00 -8.94 2.02
C THR A 89 12.82 -9.50 3.44
N GLY A 90 12.27 -8.70 4.36
CA GLY A 90 11.85 -9.15 5.69
C GLY A 90 10.52 -9.92 5.67
N ALA A 91 10.39 -10.86 4.73
CA ALA A 91 9.20 -11.68 4.59
C ALA A 91 9.10 -12.72 5.70
N VAL A 92 7.94 -12.79 6.34
CA VAL A 92 7.54 -13.92 7.19
C VAL A 92 6.72 -14.88 6.33
N MET A 93 7.35 -15.97 5.91
CA MET A 93 6.71 -17.00 5.09
C MET A 93 5.86 -17.91 5.96
N ARG A 94 4.54 -17.96 5.73
CA ARG A 94 3.61 -18.84 6.47
C ARG A 94 3.06 -19.91 5.53
N TYR A 95 3.43 -21.14 5.75
CA TYR A 95 3.00 -22.28 4.95
C TYR A 95 1.74 -22.94 5.54
N ASP A 96 0.70 -23.08 4.72
CA ASP A 96 -0.55 -23.74 5.09
C ASP A 96 -1.02 -24.64 3.94
N ASN A 97 -0.69 -25.92 4.02
CA ASN A 97 -1.05 -26.91 3.01
C ASN A 97 -2.53 -27.32 3.04
N SER A 98 -3.31 -26.81 4.00
CA SER A 98 -4.76 -27.09 4.06
C SER A 98 -5.58 -26.18 3.16
N ARG A 99 -4.96 -25.16 2.55
CA ARG A 99 -5.61 -24.19 1.66
C ARG A 99 -4.77 -23.92 0.40
N PHE A 100 -5.41 -23.37 -0.59
CA PHE A 100 -4.70 -22.75 -1.75
C PHE A 100 -4.20 -21.35 -1.39
N CYS A 101 -3.23 -20.85 -2.14
CA CYS A 101 -2.85 -19.45 -2.12
C CYS A 101 -4.07 -18.55 -2.34
N THR A 102 -4.03 -17.33 -1.85
CA THR A 102 -4.99 -16.32 -2.28
C THR A 102 -4.74 -16.04 -3.76
N ARG A 103 -5.77 -16.28 -4.60
CA ARG A 103 -5.69 -16.10 -6.05
C ARG A 103 -6.66 -15.04 -6.53
N GLY A 104 -6.22 -14.25 -7.48
CA GLY A 104 -6.99 -13.22 -8.14
C GLY A 104 -7.15 -13.47 -9.64
N TRP A 105 -8.28 -13.05 -10.18
CA TRP A 105 -8.57 -13.01 -11.59
C TRP A 105 -8.69 -11.55 -12.02
N ASN A 106 -7.87 -11.17 -12.99
CA ASN A 106 -7.89 -9.84 -13.59
C ASN A 106 -8.34 -9.96 -15.05
N MET A 107 -9.32 -9.15 -15.46
CA MET A 107 -9.71 -8.98 -16.85
C MET A 107 -9.31 -7.59 -17.30
N TYR A 108 -8.57 -7.52 -18.39
CA TYR A 108 -8.27 -6.29 -19.11
C TYR A 108 -9.06 -6.28 -20.40
N GLY A 109 -9.92 -5.29 -20.58
CA GLY A 109 -10.73 -5.08 -21.78
C GLY A 109 -10.31 -3.84 -22.55
N ASP A 110 -11.11 -3.49 -23.57
CA ASP A 110 -10.94 -2.26 -24.33
C ASP A 110 -11.19 -1.01 -23.48
N ASN A 111 -10.59 0.13 -23.86
CA ASN A 111 -10.76 1.43 -23.21
C ASN A 111 -10.38 1.44 -21.71
N ASP A 112 -9.28 0.79 -21.36
CA ASP A 112 -8.77 0.69 -19.98
C ASP A 112 -9.74 -0.01 -19.01
N PHE A 113 -10.74 -0.75 -19.53
CA PHE A 113 -11.61 -1.54 -18.68
C PHE A 113 -10.82 -2.57 -17.90
N ARG A 114 -11.04 -2.59 -16.59
CA ARG A 114 -10.42 -3.55 -15.69
C ARG A 114 -11.46 -4.10 -14.71
N SER A 115 -11.48 -5.43 -14.56
CA SER A 115 -12.29 -6.11 -13.55
C SER A 115 -11.42 -7.05 -12.74
N PHE A 116 -11.74 -7.16 -11.46
CA PHE A 116 -11.01 -8.03 -10.52
C PHE A 116 -11.99 -8.87 -9.70
N LYS A 117 -11.63 -10.13 -9.45
CA LYS A 117 -12.32 -10.98 -8.46
C LYS A 117 -11.34 -11.96 -7.81
N TYR A 118 -11.63 -12.34 -6.57
CA TYR A 118 -10.91 -13.42 -5.91
C TYR A 118 -11.39 -14.78 -6.40
N LEU A 119 -10.44 -15.68 -6.70
CA LEU A 119 -10.70 -17.07 -7.07
C LEU A 119 -10.70 -18.01 -5.87
N THR A 120 -9.99 -17.64 -4.82
CA THR A 120 -9.87 -18.39 -3.56
C THR A 120 -10.20 -17.50 -2.38
N PRO A 121 -10.53 -18.06 -1.21
CA PRO A 121 -10.77 -17.25 -0.01
C PRO A 121 -9.57 -16.38 0.36
N LYS A 122 -9.83 -15.10 0.61
CA LYS A 122 -8.82 -14.13 1.08
C LYS A 122 -8.29 -14.51 2.46
N LYS A 123 -6.98 -14.43 2.65
CA LYS A 123 -6.37 -14.42 3.98
C LYS A 123 -5.73 -13.06 4.22
N ARG A 124 -6.46 -12.20 4.93
CA ARG A 124 -5.97 -10.86 5.27
C ARG A 124 -4.97 -10.95 6.41
N ILE A 125 -4.07 -9.97 6.43
CA ILE A 125 -3.12 -9.79 7.54
C ILE A 125 -3.78 -8.90 8.58
N ASP A 126 -3.91 -9.40 9.80
CA ASP A 126 -4.58 -8.72 10.91
C ASP A 126 -3.66 -8.55 12.12
N ILE A 127 -4.15 -7.87 13.15
CA ILE A 127 -3.37 -7.59 14.36
C ILE A 127 -2.86 -8.85 15.06
N PRO A 128 -3.60 -9.97 15.17
CA PRO A 128 -3.05 -11.22 15.70
C PRO A 128 -1.79 -11.68 14.99
N ASP A 129 -1.72 -11.52 13.66
CA ASP A 129 -0.55 -11.89 12.87
C ASP A 129 0.69 -11.05 13.24
N LEU A 130 0.48 -9.77 13.56
CA LEU A 130 1.55 -8.88 14.03
C LEU A 130 1.97 -9.19 15.47
N ILE A 131 1.03 -9.63 16.33
CA ILE A 131 1.34 -10.06 17.70
C ILE A 131 2.26 -11.29 17.69
N GLU A 132 2.01 -12.23 16.78
CA GLU A 132 2.86 -13.41 16.57
C GLU A 132 4.24 -13.02 15.99
N ASN A 133 4.30 -11.91 15.25
CA ASN A 133 5.50 -11.40 14.59
C ASN A 133 5.88 -10.02 15.13
N LYS A 134 6.32 -9.95 16.38
CA LYS A 134 6.55 -8.73 17.14
C LYS A 134 7.47 -7.71 16.45
N HIS A 135 8.48 -8.16 15.70
CA HIS A 135 9.36 -7.29 14.93
C HIS A 135 8.58 -6.52 13.84
N LEU A 136 7.59 -7.17 13.21
CA LEU A 136 6.68 -6.49 12.29
C LEU A 136 5.80 -5.49 13.04
N LEU A 137 5.24 -5.86 14.20
CA LEU A 137 4.42 -4.94 15.02
C LEU A 137 5.18 -3.66 15.39
N LEU A 138 6.50 -3.71 15.49
CA LEU A 138 7.37 -2.57 15.84
C LEU A 138 7.87 -1.79 14.62
N SER A 139 7.44 -2.11 13.40
CA SER A 139 7.84 -1.40 12.19
C SER A 139 7.66 0.12 12.33
N LYS A 140 8.58 0.89 11.75
CA LYS A 140 8.55 2.36 11.83
C LYS A 140 7.45 2.98 11.00
N SER A 141 7.05 2.32 9.91
CA SER A 141 5.95 2.75 9.05
C SER A 141 5.11 1.58 8.56
N TYR A 142 3.85 1.86 8.25
CA TYR A 142 2.92 0.91 7.67
C TYR A 142 2.19 1.48 6.48
N HIS A 143 2.00 0.65 5.46
CA HIS A 143 1.02 0.86 4.43
C HIS A 143 -0.23 0.02 4.74
N LEU A 144 -1.37 0.68 4.86
CA LEU A 144 -2.66 0.07 5.06
C LEU A 144 -3.49 0.19 3.78
N LEU A 145 -3.79 -0.92 3.13
CA LEU A 145 -4.67 -1.02 1.97
C LEU A 145 -5.99 -1.65 2.43
N CYS A 146 -6.98 -0.82 2.76
CA CYS A 146 -8.21 -1.32 3.39
C CYS A 146 -9.35 -0.30 3.36
N SER A 147 -10.57 -0.77 3.72
CA SER A 147 -11.73 0.09 3.96
C SER A 147 -11.51 1.06 5.13
N PRO A 148 -12.28 2.17 5.18
CA PRO A 148 -12.25 3.11 6.30
C PRO A 148 -12.44 2.42 7.66
N GLU A 149 -13.49 1.62 7.82
CA GLU A 149 -13.77 0.87 9.05
C GLU A 149 -12.58 0.02 9.51
N ARG A 150 -11.98 -0.73 8.57
CA ARG A 150 -10.83 -1.58 8.87
C ARG A 150 -9.60 -0.75 9.26
N CYS A 151 -9.38 0.38 8.63
CA CYS A 151 -8.29 1.30 8.98
C CYS A 151 -8.40 1.75 10.44
N VAL A 152 -9.57 2.21 10.86
CA VAL A 152 -9.84 2.60 12.27
C VAL A 152 -9.56 1.45 13.23
N ASN A 153 -10.05 0.25 12.91
CA ASN A 153 -9.87 -0.93 13.76
C ASN A 153 -8.39 -1.30 13.93
N LEU A 154 -7.62 -1.28 12.84
CA LEU A 154 -6.17 -1.56 12.89
C LEU A 154 -5.42 -0.50 13.70
N LEU A 155 -5.69 0.78 13.45
CA LEU A 155 -5.04 1.90 14.15
C LEU A 155 -5.30 1.87 15.65
N ASN A 156 -6.54 1.65 16.06
CA ASN A 156 -6.90 1.58 17.49
C ASN A 156 -6.15 0.44 18.19
N GLN A 157 -6.09 -0.74 17.58
CA GLN A 157 -5.38 -1.88 18.16
C GLN A 157 -3.87 -1.66 18.18
N MET A 158 -3.27 -1.14 17.11
CA MET A 158 -1.84 -0.79 17.05
C MET A 158 -1.46 0.21 18.13
N THR A 159 -2.26 1.27 18.32
CA THR A 159 -2.01 2.29 19.34
C THR A 159 -1.96 1.70 20.75
N ILE A 160 -2.88 0.82 21.08
CA ILE A 160 -2.91 0.12 22.38
C ILE A 160 -1.68 -0.79 22.54
N LEU A 161 -1.39 -1.62 21.54
CA LEU A 161 -0.32 -2.61 21.61
C LEU A 161 1.09 -2.00 21.63
N ARG A 162 1.24 -0.86 21.01
CA ARG A 162 2.51 -0.11 20.96
C ARG A 162 2.65 0.94 22.04
N HIS A 163 1.76 0.97 23.04
CA HIS A 163 1.82 1.93 24.17
C HIS A 163 1.93 3.39 23.71
N ASN A 164 1.15 3.77 22.68
CA ASN A 164 1.14 5.10 22.06
C ASN A 164 2.41 5.46 21.25
N ASP A 165 3.36 4.55 21.05
CA ASP A 165 4.40 4.71 20.04
C ASP A 165 3.79 4.45 18.65
N VAL A 166 3.15 5.47 18.08
CA VAL A 166 2.39 5.35 16.83
C VAL A 166 3.35 5.40 15.63
N PRO A 167 3.35 4.37 14.76
CA PRO A 167 4.17 4.39 13.55
C PRO A 167 3.67 5.43 12.55
N MET A 168 4.49 5.72 11.54
CA MET A 168 3.99 6.45 10.36
C MET A 168 2.99 5.57 9.61
N ILE A 169 1.83 6.12 9.29
CA ILE A 169 0.76 5.42 8.59
C ILE A 169 0.50 6.08 7.23
N VAL A 170 0.63 5.30 6.18
CA VAL A 170 0.13 5.64 4.85
C VAL A 170 -1.09 4.78 4.57
N TRP A 171 -2.22 5.42 4.33
CA TRP A 171 -3.48 4.73 4.05
C TRP A 171 -3.86 4.87 2.58
N GLU A 172 -4.14 3.75 1.95
CA GLU A 172 -4.71 3.61 0.63
C GLU A 172 -6.10 3.01 0.77
N PRO A 173 -7.18 3.75 0.45
CA PRO A 173 -8.53 3.18 0.44
C PRO A 173 -8.65 2.17 -0.70
N ILE A 174 -9.50 1.15 -0.50
CA ILE A 174 -9.79 0.18 -1.56
C ILE A 174 -10.89 0.73 -2.50
N PRO A 175 -10.80 0.48 -3.82
CA PRO A 175 -11.70 1.07 -4.81
C PRO A 175 -13.19 0.87 -4.51
N ASP A 176 -13.59 -0.33 -4.09
CA ASP A 176 -15.00 -0.68 -3.82
C ASP A 176 -15.61 0.12 -2.67
N GLU A 177 -14.79 0.73 -1.81
CA GLU A 177 -15.22 1.52 -0.65
C GLU A 177 -15.07 3.03 -0.88
N CYS A 178 -14.54 3.45 -2.03
CA CYS A 178 -14.44 4.85 -2.40
C CYS A 178 -15.77 5.35 -2.95
N THR A 179 -16.75 5.54 -2.06
CA THR A 179 -18.11 5.96 -2.41
C THR A 179 -18.53 7.18 -1.58
N PRO A 180 -19.55 7.95 -2.04
CA PRO A 180 -20.06 9.10 -1.28
C PRO A 180 -20.57 8.72 0.11
N GLU A 181 -21.13 7.52 0.26
CA GLU A 181 -21.65 7.01 1.53
C GLU A 181 -20.55 6.85 2.57
N ASN A 182 -19.33 6.52 2.13
CA ASN A 182 -18.17 6.30 2.98
C ASN A 182 -17.31 7.58 3.17
N LEU A 183 -17.70 8.72 2.60
CA LEU A 183 -16.91 9.96 2.67
C LEU A 183 -16.71 10.42 4.11
N ASP A 184 -17.76 10.47 4.91
CA ASP A 184 -17.66 10.94 6.30
C ASP A 184 -16.74 10.05 7.14
N GLU A 185 -16.82 8.74 6.96
CA GLU A 185 -15.89 7.79 7.61
C GLU A 185 -14.46 7.98 7.13
N CYS A 186 -14.28 8.18 5.83
CA CYS A 186 -12.96 8.49 5.26
C CYS A 186 -12.38 9.75 5.90
N LEU A 187 -13.12 10.85 5.93
CA LEU A 187 -12.65 12.12 6.49
C LEU A 187 -12.33 12.01 7.98
N ALA A 188 -13.10 11.23 8.74
CA ALA A 188 -12.90 11.02 10.19
C ALA A 188 -11.62 10.25 10.53
N ILE A 189 -10.98 9.59 9.57
CA ILE A 189 -9.74 8.84 9.80
C ILE A 189 -8.51 9.71 9.53
N LEU A 190 -8.64 10.75 8.72
CA LEU A 190 -7.50 11.50 8.19
C LEU A 190 -6.70 12.23 9.27
N ASP A 191 -7.25 12.46 10.44
CA ASP A 191 -6.53 12.98 11.61
C ASP A 191 -5.66 11.90 12.31
N LYS A 192 -5.79 10.63 11.91
CA LYS A 192 -5.08 9.48 12.50
C LYS A 192 -4.01 8.89 11.59
N VAL A 193 -3.98 9.27 10.32
CA VAL A 193 -2.99 8.82 9.35
C VAL A 193 -2.03 9.95 8.98
N ASP A 194 -0.80 9.60 8.63
CA ASP A 194 0.18 10.59 8.19
C ASP A 194 -0.06 10.98 6.74
N VAL A 195 -0.38 10.00 5.90
CA VAL A 195 -0.60 10.22 4.47
C VAL A 195 -1.82 9.45 3.98
N LEU A 196 -2.70 10.15 3.27
CA LEU A 196 -3.73 9.56 2.43
C LEU A 196 -3.19 9.43 1.00
N SER A 197 -3.24 8.23 0.41
CA SER A 197 -2.75 8.04 -0.97
C SER A 197 -3.72 7.26 -1.86
N PRO A 198 -4.83 7.83 -2.31
CA PRO A 198 -5.71 7.27 -3.32
C PRO A 198 -5.14 7.48 -4.72
N ASN A 199 -5.69 6.77 -5.72
CA ASN A 199 -5.58 7.23 -7.09
C ASN A 199 -6.65 8.32 -7.40
N ALA A 200 -6.54 8.97 -8.56
CA ALA A 200 -7.42 10.07 -8.93
C ALA A 200 -8.90 9.65 -9.04
N ALA A 201 -9.16 8.45 -9.57
CA ALA A 201 -10.51 7.90 -9.68
C ALA A 201 -11.11 7.61 -8.29
N GLU A 202 -10.36 6.94 -7.42
CA GLU A 202 -10.74 6.64 -6.03
C GLU A 202 -11.05 7.92 -5.26
N ALA A 203 -10.18 8.93 -5.37
CA ALA A 203 -10.36 10.21 -4.70
C ALA A 203 -11.61 10.95 -5.17
N ALA A 204 -11.90 10.94 -6.47
CA ALA A 204 -13.09 11.59 -7.05
C ALA A 204 -14.38 10.85 -6.70
N ALA A 205 -14.33 9.51 -6.65
CA ALA A 205 -15.48 8.67 -6.36
C ALA A 205 -16.12 8.96 -4.98
N PHE A 206 -15.33 9.31 -3.96
CA PHE A 206 -15.87 9.76 -2.67
C PHE A 206 -16.79 10.98 -2.77
N PHE A 207 -16.62 11.79 -3.81
CA PHE A 207 -17.44 13.00 -4.03
C PHE A 207 -18.49 12.82 -5.14
N ASN A 208 -18.68 11.58 -5.61
CA ASN A 208 -19.54 11.28 -6.78
C ASN A 208 -19.14 12.09 -8.02
N GLU A 209 -17.84 12.24 -8.22
CA GLU A 209 -17.26 12.94 -9.36
C GLU A 209 -16.56 11.95 -10.29
N ASN A 210 -16.47 12.31 -11.57
CA ASN A 210 -15.68 11.54 -12.54
C ASN A 210 -14.17 11.64 -12.24
N GLU A 211 -13.41 10.68 -12.72
CA GLU A 211 -11.96 10.71 -12.63
C GLU A 211 -11.40 12.02 -13.24
N PRO A 212 -10.57 12.77 -12.48
CA PRO A 212 -9.95 13.99 -12.96
C PRO A 212 -9.07 13.74 -14.20
N ALA A 213 -9.23 14.56 -15.22
CA ALA A 213 -8.50 14.48 -16.48
C ALA A 213 -7.37 15.51 -16.60
N THR A 214 -7.40 16.57 -15.78
CA THR A 214 -6.43 17.68 -15.79
C THR A 214 -5.71 17.83 -14.46
N ILE A 215 -4.59 18.54 -14.49
CA ILE A 215 -3.81 18.89 -13.30
C ILE A 215 -4.68 19.65 -12.29
N GLU A 216 -5.41 20.66 -12.77
CA GLU A 216 -6.26 21.52 -11.93
C GLU A 216 -7.39 20.74 -11.24
N GLU A 217 -7.97 19.78 -11.94
CA GLU A 217 -8.99 18.90 -11.36
C GLU A 217 -8.40 17.98 -10.28
N CYS A 218 -7.22 17.41 -10.52
CA CYS A 218 -6.51 16.60 -9.55
C CYS A 218 -6.16 17.40 -8.28
N GLU A 219 -5.64 18.61 -8.44
CA GLU A 219 -5.33 19.50 -7.32
C GLU A 219 -6.59 19.83 -6.51
N ARG A 220 -7.68 20.18 -7.19
CA ARG A 220 -8.96 20.48 -6.55
C ARG A 220 -9.45 19.32 -5.68
N ILE A 221 -9.35 18.08 -6.17
CA ILE A 221 -9.72 16.89 -5.41
C ILE A 221 -8.78 16.68 -4.22
N ALA A 222 -7.47 16.76 -4.42
CA ALA A 222 -6.48 16.58 -3.34
C ALA A 222 -6.70 17.59 -2.19
N PHE A 223 -7.00 18.84 -2.51
CA PHE A 223 -7.28 19.89 -1.53
C PHE A 223 -8.52 19.63 -0.67
N LYS A 224 -9.49 18.85 -1.16
CA LYS A 224 -10.66 18.46 -0.36
C LYS A 224 -10.28 17.60 0.84
N PHE A 225 -9.24 16.77 0.70
CA PHE A 225 -8.75 15.88 1.76
C PHE A 225 -7.67 16.51 2.63
N ALA A 226 -6.77 17.30 2.04
CA ALA A 226 -5.55 17.78 2.70
C ALA A 226 -5.83 18.48 4.05
N LYS A 227 -6.89 19.27 4.15
CA LYS A 227 -7.27 19.97 5.39
C LYS A 227 -7.63 19.06 6.57
N TYR A 228 -7.87 17.78 6.33
CA TYR A 228 -8.21 16.79 7.36
C TYR A 228 -7.01 15.92 7.75
N THR A 229 -5.92 15.88 6.95
CA THR A 229 -4.71 15.10 7.23
C THR A 229 -3.80 15.85 8.22
N ILE A 230 -4.22 15.96 9.46
CA ILE A 230 -3.60 16.86 10.46
C ILE A 230 -2.79 16.15 11.55
N LYS A 231 -2.66 14.81 11.50
CA LYS A 231 -2.01 14.00 12.56
C LYS A 231 -0.67 14.56 13.03
N ASN A 232 0.20 14.94 12.11
CA ASN A 232 1.53 15.47 12.38
C ASN A 232 1.76 16.86 11.75
N GLY A 233 0.70 17.67 11.65
CA GLY A 233 0.77 18.99 11.06
C GLY A 233 1.28 18.95 9.62
N SER A 234 2.25 19.81 9.26
CA SER A 234 2.83 19.89 7.93
C SER A 234 3.55 18.61 7.46
N LYS A 235 3.84 17.67 8.35
CA LYS A 235 4.37 16.34 8.03
C LYS A 235 3.26 15.31 7.70
N SER A 236 2.01 15.74 7.59
CA SER A 236 0.89 14.93 7.10
C SER A 236 0.30 15.54 5.85
N GLY A 237 -0.31 14.73 4.99
CA GLY A 237 -0.84 15.23 3.72
C GLY A 237 -1.47 14.19 2.82
N VAL A 238 -1.62 14.56 1.57
CA VAL A 238 -2.19 13.75 0.49
C VAL A 238 -1.14 13.52 -0.59
N VAL A 239 -1.02 12.29 -1.02
CA VAL A 239 -0.22 11.87 -2.17
C VAL A 239 -1.19 11.29 -3.21
N LEU A 240 -1.68 12.14 -4.10
CA LEU A 240 -2.65 11.75 -5.12
C LEU A 240 -1.94 11.16 -6.33
N ARG A 241 -2.22 9.90 -6.65
CA ARG A 241 -1.66 9.18 -7.82
C ARG A 241 -2.53 9.45 -9.04
N CYS A 242 -1.98 10.10 -10.07
CA CYS A 242 -2.74 10.61 -11.21
C CYS A 242 -2.36 9.92 -12.54
N GLY A 243 -1.96 8.64 -12.48
CA GLY A 243 -1.63 7.83 -13.67
C GLY A 243 -0.62 8.52 -14.59
N LYS A 244 -0.99 8.74 -15.86
CA LYS A 244 -0.12 9.39 -16.86
C LYS A 244 0.26 10.84 -16.54
N LEU A 245 -0.49 11.51 -15.67
CA LEU A 245 -0.16 12.87 -15.21
C LEU A 245 0.95 12.85 -14.15
N GLY A 246 1.18 11.72 -13.50
CA GLY A 246 2.16 11.58 -12.43
C GLY A 246 1.53 11.56 -11.04
N CYS A 247 2.06 12.35 -10.13
CA CYS A 247 1.61 12.40 -8.75
C CYS A 247 1.59 13.84 -8.24
N PHE A 248 0.53 14.21 -7.52
CA PHE A 248 0.43 15.49 -6.81
C PHE A 248 0.54 15.26 -5.30
N ILE A 249 1.44 15.99 -4.67
CA ILE A 249 1.63 15.98 -3.23
C ILE A 249 1.21 17.32 -2.65
N VAL A 250 0.42 17.28 -1.59
CA VAL A 250 0.05 18.46 -0.81
C VAL A 250 -0.01 18.12 0.67
N ASN A 251 0.67 18.88 1.51
CA ASN A 251 0.59 18.72 2.95
C ASN A 251 -0.65 19.41 3.54
N SER A 252 -0.93 19.16 4.82
CA SER A 252 -2.16 19.57 5.48
C SER A 252 -2.38 21.09 5.50
N ASP A 253 -1.34 21.89 5.69
CA ASP A 253 -1.37 23.35 5.75
C ASP A 253 -1.09 24.01 4.40
N LYS A 254 -0.89 23.21 3.34
CA LYS A 254 -0.58 23.66 1.97
C LYS A 254 0.73 24.45 1.83
N SER A 255 1.61 24.40 2.80
CA SER A 255 2.95 25.01 2.71
C SER A 255 3.86 24.27 1.73
N PHE A 256 3.56 22.99 1.48
CA PHE A 256 4.19 22.17 0.44
C PHE A 256 3.14 21.70 -0.57
N GLN A 257 3.37 21.99 -1.84
CA GLN A 257 2.57 21.53 -2.98
C GLN A 257 3.50 21.28 -4.14
N LYS A 258 3.49 20.05 -4.69
CA LYS A 258 4.42 19.70 -5.76
C LYS A 258 3.85 18.63 -6.68
N TRP A 259 4.01 18.84 -7.98
CA TRP A 259 3.81 17.84 -9.00
C TRP A 259 5.09 17.09 -9.31
N PHE A 260 4.98 15.79 -9.36
CA PHE A 260 5.99 14.89 -9.89
C PHE A 260 5.44 14.27 -11.16
N PRO A 261 6.04 14.54 -12.34
CA PRO A 261 5.55 13.97 -13.60
C PRO A 261 5.71 12.46 -13.60
N ALA A 262 4.86 11.77 -14.37
CA ALA A 262 5.06 10.35 -14.61
C ALA A 262 6.45 10.11 -15.20
N TYR A 263 7.17 9.13 -14.67
CA TYR A 263 8.52 8.78 -15.14
C TYR A 263 8.49 8.41 -16.63
N HIS A 264 7.54 7.58 -17.01
CA HIS A 264 7.29 7.23 -18.39
C HIS A 264 6.36 8.25 -19.04
N ASN A 265 6.95 9.20 -19.73
CA ASN A 265 6.20 10.26 -20.39
C ASN A 265 6.44 10.20 -21.91
N PRO A 266 5.38 10.02 -22.73
CA PRO A 266 5.50 9.97 -24.20
C PRO A 266 6.20 11.18 -24.83
N LYS A 267 6.28 12.28 -24.08
CA LYS A 267 6.96 13.50 -24.54
C LYS A 267 8.49 13.34 -24.63
N TYR A 268 9.06 12.37 -23.91
CA TYR A 268 10.51 12.25 -23.79
C TYR A 268 11.08 10.99 -24.45
N ASP A 269 10.23 9.97 -24.72
CA ASP A 269 10.66 8.68 -25.29
C ASP A 269 9.57 8.05 -26.14
N ASP A 270 9.96 7.17 -27.09
CA ASP A 270 9.05 6.21 -27.77
C ASP A 270 8.48 5.16 -26.81
N PHE A 271 8.32 5.53 -25.55
CA PHE A 271 7.93 4.63 -24.46
C PHE A 271 6.44 4.29 -24.54
N LYS A 272 6.16 3.03 -24.45
CA LYS A 272 4.80 2.48 -24.36
C LYS A 272 4.64 1.75 -23.03
N VAL A 273 3.64 2.15 -22.23
CA VAL A 273 3.22 1.35 -21.08
C VAL A 273 2.69 0.01 -21.59
N VAL A 274 3.33 -1.09 -21.17
CA VAL A 274 2.96 -2.44 -21.58
C VAL A 274 2.01 -3.05 -20.56
N ASP A 275 2.33 -2.88 -19.26
CA ASP A 275 1.55 -3.36 -18.15
C ASP A 275 1.65 -2.37 -16.97
N PRO A 276 0.55 -1.70 -16.59
CA PRO A 276 0.52 -0.78 -15.46
C PRO A 276 0.25 -1.48 -14.12
N THR A 277 0.10 -2.81 -14.10
CA THR A 277 -0.26 -3.57 -12.91
C THR A 277 0.75 -3.34 -11.79
N GLY A 278 0.26 -3.00 -10.60
CA GLY A 278 1.09 -2.80 -9.42
C GLY A 278 1.89 -1.49 -9.40
N ALA A 279 1.91 -0.69 -10.48
CA ALA A 279 2.69 0.56 -10.52
C ALA A 279 2.33 1.52 -9.37
N GLY A 280 1.03 1.69 -9.08
CA GLY A 280 0.55 2.52 -7.97
C GLY A 280 1.02 2.02 -6.60
N ASN A 281 0.91 0.72 -6.36
CA ASN A 281 1.35 0.12 -5.10
C ASN A 281 2.89 0.13 -4.96
N THR A 282 3.63 -0.11 -6.05
CA THR A 282 5.10 0.01 -6.07
C THR A 282 5.52 1.44 -5.72
N PHE A 283 4.88 2.44 -6.32
CA PHE A 283 5.11 3.85 -6.00
C PHE A 283 4.87 4.13 -4.51
N ILE A 284 3.75 3.67 -3.92
CA ILE A 284 3.46 3.91 -2.50
C ILE A 284 4.51 3.25 -1.59
N GLY A 285 4.93 2.02 -1.89
CA GLY A 285 5.97 1.35 -1.12
C GLY A 285 7.30 2.08 -1.14
N ALA A 286 7.70 2.60 -2.31
CA ALA A 286 8.89 3.44 -2.46
C ALA A 286 8.74 4.77 -1.71
N PHE A 287 7.62 5.47 -1.92
CA PHE A 287 7.32 6.73 -1.25
C PHE A 287 7.32 6.58 0.28
N CYS A 288 6.59 5.61 0.84
CA CYS A 288 6.56 5.39 2.29
C CYS A 288 7.96 5.21 2.87
N THR A 289 8.79 4.42 2.18
CA THR A 289 10.15 4.12 2.64
C THR A 289 11.04 5.36 2.55
N GLY A 290 10.98 6.10 1.46
CA GLY A 290 11.72 7.35 1.28
C GLY A 290 11.30 8.40 2.32
N PHE A 291 10.00 8.57 2.52
CA PHE A 291 9.44 9.55 3.43
C PHE A 291 9.82 9.30 4.90
N ILE A 292 9.79 8.03 5.36
CA ILE A 292 10.25 7.73 6.72
C ILE A 292 11.77 7.85 6.87
N LEU A 293 12.55 7.52 5.86
CA LEU A 293 14.00 7.65 5.88
C LEU A 293 14.47 9.12 5.88
N SER A 294 13.71 10.01 5.25
CA SER A 294 13.96 11.45 5.22
C SER A 294 13.38 12.21 6.42
N ASP A 295 12.95 11.53 7.47
CA ASP A 295 12.24 12.13 8.62
C ASP A 295 10.98 12.93 8.19
N LYS A 296 10.26 12.39 7.21
CA LYS A 296 9.04 12.99 6.64
C LYS A 296 9.28 14.33 5.96
N ASP A 297 10.40 14.44 5.27
CA ASP A 297 10.68 15.56 4.38
C ASP A 297 10.08 15.29 2.99
N TRP A 298 9.14 16.14 2.59
CA TRP A 298 8.41 16.01 1.32
C TRP A 298 9.26 16.23 0.08
N ASP A 299 10.37 16.95 0.18
CA ASP A 299 11.29 17.17 -0.95
C ASP A 299 12.22 15.98 -1.20
N CYS A 300 12.41 15.14 -0.19
CA CYS A 300 13.33 14.00 -0.19
C CYS A 300 12.62 12.62 -0.27
N ALA A 301 11.29 12.60 -0.26
CA ALA A 301 10.48 11.37 -0.22
C ALA A 301 10.45 10.59 -1.53
#